data_f856945e5e4c67d0d40bf05f5dbe3a8e
#
_entry.id   f856945e5e4c67d0d40bf05f5dbe3a8e
#
_cell.length_a   1.000
_cell.length_b   1.000
_cell.length_c   1.000
_cell.angle_alpha   90.00
_cell.angle_beta   90.00
_cell.angle_gamma   90.00
#
_symmetry.space_group_name_H-M   'P 1'
#
loop_
_entity.id
_entity.type
_entity.pdbx_description
1 polymer ?
#
loop_
_entity_poly.entity_id
_entity_poly.type
_entity_poly.pdbx_seq_one_letter_code
_entity_poly.pdbx_strand_id
1 'polypeptide(L)'
;AVPLSDIRHDMREADPIEVPAGTFIPVLNAQEISTQYCSEGYKVYFISTNDLFMYDTNIIPENTKFEGYIENMHEPVVGTNASMKIRISKMTLPDGYSMPMKGYIYTSNGNLIGGGISAPAEWVKMPHYQNKRKGIATLQIKPGEKRKMGEHTSLQSGLDLIIVLTEPLEVTHILTN
;
A
#
# COMPACT_ATOMS: atom_id res chain seq x y z
N ALA A 1 -20.47 -42.52 19.93
CA ALA A 1 -20.59 -41.70 18.75
C ALA A 1 -19.94 -40.33 19.01
N VAL A 2 -19.20 -39.83 18.04
CA VAL A 2 -18.58 -38.54 18.15
C VAL A 2 -19.64 -37.44 18.05
N PRO A 3 -19.67 -36.48 18.97
CA PRO A 3 -20.63 -35.39 18.88
C PRO A 3 -20.50 -34.66 17.53
N LEU A 4 -21.63 -34.27 17.00
CA LEU A 4 -21.68 -33.62 15.71
C LEU A 4 -20.89 -32.29 15.70
N SER A 5 -20.89 -31.60 16.82
CA SER A 5 -20.13 -30.37 16.97
C SER A 5 -18.62 -30.58 16.83
N ASP A 6 -18.11 -31.70 17.35
CA ASP A 6 -16.68 -31.99 17.23
C ASP A 6 -16.31 -32.35 15.80
N ILE A 7 -17.19 -33.08 15.12
CA ILE A 7 -16.98 -33.41 13.72
C ILE A 7 -16.91 -32.13 12.87
N ARG A 8 -17.80 -31.19 13.12
CA ARG A 8 -17.80 -29.91 12.39
C ARG A 8 -16.54 -29.11 12.65
N HIS A 9 -16.09 -29.09 13.90
CA HIS A 9 -14.89 -28.38 14.27
C HIS A 9 -13.68 -28.95 13.55
N ASP A 10 -13.54 -30.27 13.59
CA ASP A 10 -12.43 -30.95 12.92
C ASP A 10 -12.47 -30.72 11.40
N MET A 11 -13.66 -30.75 10.81
CA MET A 11 -13.81 -30.50 9.36
C MET A 11 -13.40 -29.07 8.99
N ARG A 12 -13.71 -28.08 9.81
CA ARG A 12 -13.33 -26.70 9.53
C ARG A 12 -11.84 -26.50 9.61
N GLU A 13 -11.17 -27.14 10.56
CA GLU A 13 -9.74 -27.09 10.68
C GLU A 13 -9.03 -27.91 9.60
N ALA A 14 -9.65 -29.03 9.21
CA ALA A 14 -9.09 -29.91 8.19
C ALA A 14 -9.32 -29.40 6.76
N ASP A 15 -10.35 -28.57 6.56
CA ASP A 15 -10.76 -28.07 5.24
C ASP A 15 -10.50 -26.57 5.15
N PRO A 16 -9.30 -26.17 4.79
CA PRO A 16 -9.01 -24.75 4.68
C PRO A 16 -9.81 -24.10 3.55
N ILE A 17 -10.21 -22.87 3.79
CA ILE A 17 -10.84 -22.05 2.77
C ILE A 17 -9.75 -21.25 2.10
N GLU A 18 -9.61 -21.43 0.79
CA GLU A 18 -8.61 -20.70 0.03
C GLU A 18 -9.19 -19.37 -0.44
N VAL A 19 -8.52 -18.29 -0.05
CA VAL A 19 -8.81 -16.95 -0.56
C VAL A 19 -7.91 -16.72 -1.76
N PRO A 20 -8.47 -16.50 -2.95
CA PRO A 20 -7.65 -16.43 -4.16
C PRO A 20 -6.74 -15.21 -4.18
N ALA A 21 -5.61 -15.34 -4.87
CA ALA A 21 -4.75 -14.20 -5.19
C ALA A 21 -5.57 -13.16 -5.96
N GLY A 22 -5.25 -11.88 -5.73
CA GLY A 22 -6.00 -10.79 -6.33
C GLY A 22 -7.18 -10.31 -5.50
N THR A 23 -7.48 -10.94 -4.37
CA THR A 23 -8.55 -10.52 -3.47
C THR A 23 -8.17 -9.20 -2.81
N PHE A 24 -9.14 -8.28 -2.76
CA PHE A 24 -8.99 -6.97 -2.14
C PHE A 24 -9.52 -7.00 -0.71
N ILE A 25 -8.71 -6.51 0.22
CA ILE A 25 -9.10 -6.44 1.63
C ILE A 25 -9.04 -4.97 2.07
N PRO A 26 -10.20 -4.34 2.33
CA PRO A 26 -10.21 -2.96 2.83
C PRO A 26 -9.67 -2.88 4.24
N VAL A 27 -8.78 -1.93 4.48
CA VAL A 27 -8.15 -1.73 5.78
C VAL A 27 -8.02 -0.24 6.09
N LEU A 28 -7.82 0.06 7.37
CA LEU A 28 -7.42 1.38 7.84
C LEU A 28 -5.96 1.34 8.26
N ASN A 29 -5.26 2.42 7.95
CA ASN A 29 -3.91 2.60 8.44
C ASN A 29 -3.95 2.90 9.94
N ALA A 30 -3.19 2.14 10.73
CA ALA A 30 -3.20 2.28 12.18
C ALA A 30 -2.22 3.31 12.70
N GLN A 31 -1.32 3.80 11.86
CA GLN A 31 -0.27 4.74 12.26
C GLN A 31 0.17 5.58 11.07
N GLU A 32 0.79 6.71 11.35
CA GLU A 32 1.39 7.50 10.28
C GLU A 32 2.63 6.81 9.75
N ILE A 33 2.73 6.70 8.44
CA ILE A 33 3.88 6.13 7.74
C ILE A 33 4.42 7.17 6.78
N SER A 34 5.69 7.53 6.92
CA SER A 34 6.27 8.60 6.12
C SER A 34 7.65 8.22 5.63
N THR A 35 7.94 8.52 4.37
CA THR A 35 9.28 8.32 3.82
C THR A 35 10.33 9.21 4.48
N GLN A 36 9.89 10.28 5.15
CA GLN A 36 10.79 11.16 5.85
C GLN A 36 11.35 10.57 7.15
N TYR A 37 10.53 9.76 7.85
CA TYR A 37 10.85 9.25 9.18
C TYR A 37 11.00 7.74 9.24
N CYS A 38 10.54 7.03 8.22
CA CYS A 38 10.59 5.58 8.18
C CYS A 38 11.65 5.13 7.18
N SER A 39 12.12 3.90 7.33
CA SER A 39 13.09 3.30 6.43
C SER A 39 12.64 1.90 6.03
N GLU A 40 13.35 1.30 5.08
CA GLU A 40 13.07 -0.09 4.69
C GLU A 40 13.15 -0.99 5.91
N GLY A 41 12.22 -1.94 5.99
CA GLY A 41 12.09 -2.83 7.13
C GLY A 41 11.23 -2.28 8.27
N TYR A 42 10.81 -1.02 8.21
CA TYR A 42 9.95 -0.43 9.24
C TYR A 42 8.61 -1.17 9.27
N LYS A 43 8.21 -1.62 10.46
CA LYS A 43 6.97 -2.37 10.63
C LYS A 43 5.76 -1.44 10.60
N VAL A 44 4.73 -1.89 9.90
CA VAL A 44 3.50 -1.14 9.72
C VAL A 44 2.31 -2.03 10.06
N TYR A 45 1.22 -1.40 10.50
CA TYR A 45 0.04 -2.12 10.96
C TYR A 45 -1.22 -1.53 10.32
N PHE A 46 -2.14 -2.42 9.99
CA PHE A 46 -3.43 -2.05 9.42
C PHE A 46 -4.52 -2.87 10.09
N ILE A 47 -5.74 -2.39 10.04
CA ILE A 47 -6.90 -3.06 10.65
C ILE A 47 -8.00 -3.16 9.60
N SER A 48 -8.59 -4.34 9.46
CA SER A 48 -9.71 -4.51 8.53
C SER A 48 -10.93 -3.75 9.02
N THR A 49 -11.65 -3.16 8.06
CA THR A 49 -12.82 -2.34 8.34
C THR A 49 -14.14 -3.08 8.18
N ASN A 50 -14.10 -4.18 7.46
CA ASN A 50 -15.29 -4.96 7.12
C ASN A 50 -15.01 -6.44 7.27
N ASP A 51 -16.08 -7.20 7.51
CA ASP A 51 -16.02 -8.65 7.42
C ASP A 51 -15.85 -9.08 5.96
N LEU A 52 -15.07 -10.10 5.72
CA LEU A 52 -14.92 -10.72 4.40
C LEU A 52 -15.47 -12.14 4.45
N PHE A 53 -16.51 -12.38 3.66
CA PHE A 53 -17.18 -13.68 3.63
C PHE A 53 -16.81 -14.47 2.37
N MET A 54 -16.65 -15.76 2.54
CA MET A 54 -16.61 -16.74 1.44
C MET A 54 -17.46 -17.93 1.84
N TYR A 55 -18.34 -18.36 0.94
CA TYR A 55 -19.23 -19.51 1.19
C TYR A 55 -19.98 -19.37 2.52
N ASP A 56 -20.54 -18.18 2.76
CA ASP A 56 -21.28 -17.85 3.99
C ASP A 56 -20.43 -17.92 5.28
N THR A 57 -19.12 -17.99 5.15
CA THR A 57 -18.20 -18.02 6.29
C THR A 57 -17.43 -16.71 6.36
N ASN A 58 -17.40 -16.13 7.53
CA ASN A 58 -16.61 -14.91 7.76
C ASN A 58 -15.15 -15.31 7.93
N ILE A 59 -14.38 -15.22 6.86
CA ILE A 59 -12.99 -15.68 6.85
C ILE A 59 -12.00 -14.62 7.35
N ILE A 60 -12.32 -13.35 7.13
CA ILE A 60 -11.50 -12.23 7.63
C ILE A 60 -12.47 -11.27 8.31
N PRO A 61 -12.63 -11.41 9.65
CA PRO A 61 -13.54 -10.54 10.39
C PRO A 61 -13.07 -9.11 10.46
N GLU A 62 -14.02 -8.19 10.68
CA GLU A 62 -13.69 -6.82 11.06
C GLU A 62 -12.76 -6.82 12.27
N ASN A 63 -11.86 -5.86 12.33
CA ASN A 63 -10.83 -5.74 13.37
C ASN A 63 -9.71 -6.78 13.28
N THR A 64 -9.58 -7.46 12.16
CA THR A 64 -8.41 -8.28 11.90
C THR A 64 -7.20 -7.36 11.69
N LYS A 65 -6.11 -7.67 12.38
CA LYS A 65 -4.89 -6.88 12.30
C LYS A 65 -3.97 -7.44 11.23
N PHE A 66 -3.42 -6.55 10.42
CA PHE A 66 -2.43 -6.90 9.42
C PHE A 66 -1.10 -6.25 9.76
N GLU A 67 -0.05 -7.03 9.71
CA GLU A 67 1.30 -6.55 9.93
C GLU A 67 2.10 -6.68 8.65
N GLY A 68 2.86 -5.65 8.35
CA GLY A 68 3.73 -5.63 7.21
C GLY A 68 4.96 -4.79 7.46
N TYR A 69 5.67 -4.50 6.40
CA TYR A 69 6.86 -3.67 6.49
C TYR A 69 7.09 -2.95 5.16
N ILE A 70 7.87 -1.89 5.24
CA ILE A 70 8.29 -1.18 4.04
C ILE A 70 9.35 -2.04 3.34
N GLU A 71 8.98 -2.58 2.18
CA GLU A 71 9.87 -3.46 1.42
C GLU A 71 10.91 -2.66 0.65
N ASN A 72 10.46 -1.62 -0.04
CA ASN A 72 11.31 -0.72 -0.81
C ASN A 72 10.94 0.70 -0.52
N MET A 73 11.93 1.55 -0.47
CA MET A 73 11.73 2.98 -0.30
C MET A 73 12.71 3.74 -1.17
N HIS A 74 12.22 4.78 -1.82
CA HIS A 74 13.05 5.68 -2.60
C HIS A 74 12.95 7.07 -2.00
N GLU A 75 14.11 7.61 -1.67
CA GLU A 75 14.21 8.98 -1.19
C GLU A 75 13.81 9.94 -2.30
N PRO A 76 13.28 11.12 -1.93
CA PRO A 76 13.01 12.13 -2.92
C PRO A 76 14.32 12.65 -3.50
N VAL A 77 14.31 12.83 -4.80
CA VAL A 77 15.45 13.41 -5.51
C VAL A 77 14.95 14.55 -6.39
N VAL A 78 15.86 15.27 -6.99
CA VAL A 78 15.48 16.34 -7.91
C VAL A 78 14.65 15.75 -9.06
N GLY A 79 13.44 16.23 -9.20
CA GLY A 79 12.52 15.80 -10.26
C GLY A 79 11.70 14.56 -9.96
N THR A 80 11.90 13.91 -8.80
CA THR A 80 11.17 12.70 -8.46
C THR A 80 10.77 12.70 -7.00
N ASN A 81 9.49 12.44 -6.75
CA ASN A 81 8.97 12.32 -5.39
C ASN A 81 9.39 11.00 -4.76
N ALA A 82 9.42 10.98 -3.44
CA ALA A 82 9.66 9.76 -2.68
C ALA A 82 8.56 8.73 -2.92
N SER A 83 8.93 7.48 -2.78
CA SER A 83 7.98 6.38 -2.91
C SER A 83 8.32 5.27 -1.93
N MET A 84 7.31 4.46 -1.61
CA MET A 84 7.51 3.29 -0.78
C MET A 84 6.57 2.18 -1.23
N LYS A 85 7.03 0.94 -1.06
CA LYS A 85 6.25 -0.25 -1.31
C LYS A 85 6.07 -0.98 0.01
N ILE A 86 4.83 -1.25 0.37
CA ILE A 86 4.49 -1.87 1.64
C ILE A 86 4.01 -3.28 1.40
N ARG A 87 4.72 -4.24 1.99
CA ARG A 87 4.38 -5.65 1.93
C ARG A 87 3.71 -6.08 3.22
N ILE A 88 2.63 -6.86 3.09
CA ILE A 88 1.92 -7.43 4.22
C ILE A 88 2.37 -8.89 4.37
N SER A 89 2.77 -9.26 5.58
CA SER A 89 3.36 -10.57 5.85
C SER A 89 2.59 -11.41 6.85
N LYS A 90 1.70 -10.82 7.65
CA LYS A 90 1.00 -11.53 8.71
C LYS A 90 -0.38 -10.95 8.94
N MET A 91 -1.33 -11.84 9.24
CA MET A 91 -2.68 -11.50 9.62
C MET A 91 -2.97 -12.08 10.99
N THR A 92 -3.56 -11.29 11.88
CA THR A 92 -3.96 -11.73 13.21
C THR A 92 -5.44 -11.47 13.39
N LEU A 93 -6.21 -12.54 13.62
CA LEU A 93 -7.64 -12.45 13.84
C LEU A 93 -7.94 -11.80 15.19
N PRO A 94 -9.16 -11.31 15.40
CA PRO A 94 -9.51 -10.65 16.68
C PRO A 94 -9.33 -11.53 17.92
N ASP A 95 -9.36 -12.85 17.76
CA ASP A 95 -9.11 -13.78 18.87
C ASP A 95 -7.62 -14.01 19.17
N GLY A 96 -6.73 -13.39 18.40
CA GLY A 96 -5.28 -13.51 18.58
C GLY A 96 -4.62 -14.55 17.70
N TYR A 97 -5.39 -15.31 16.92
CA TYR A 97 -4.80 -16.31 16.01
C TYR A 97 -4.11 -15.62 14.85
N SER A 98 -2.84 -15.93 14.64
CA SER A 98 -2.04 -15.34 13.57
C SER A 98 -1.74 -16.35 12.47
N MET A 99 -1.69 -15.87 11.24
CA MET A 99 -1.30 -16.68 10.10
C MET A 99 -0.48 -15.85 9.12
N PRO A 100 0.45 -16.46 8.40
CA PRO A 100 1.22 -15.76 7.39
C PRO A 100 0.33 -15.44 6.19
N MET A 101 0.64 -14.36 5.53
CA MET A 101 -0.01 -14.01 4.26
C MET A 101 0.96 -13.22 3.39
N LYS A 102 0.66 -13.15 2.12
CA LYS A 102 1.44 -12.36 1.18
C LYS A 102 0.53 -11.42 0.42
N GLY A 103 0.78 -10.15 0.59
CA GLY A 103 0.01 -9.10 -0.06
C GLY A 103 0.78 -7.80 -0.08
N TYR A 104 0.21 -6.84 -0.77
CA TYR A 104 0.76 -5.50 -0.85
C TYR A 104 -0.35 -4.47 -0.65
N ILE A 105 0.02 -3.30 -0.17
CA ILE A 105 -0.89 -2.17 -0.20
C ILE A 105 -1.01 -1.72 -1.65
N TYR A 106 -2.22 -1.80 -2.17
CA TYR A 106 -2.50 -1.49 -3.56
C TYR A 106 -2.66 0.01 -3.77
N THR A 107 -2.00 0.50 -4.82
CA THR A 107 -2.13 1.88 -5.28
C THR A 107 -2.25 1.90 -6.79
N SER A 108 -2.66 3.03 -7.34
CA SER A 108 -2.73 3.21 -8.79
C SER A 108 -1.37 3.11 -9.48
N ASN A 109 -0.28 3.20 -8.72
CA ASN A 109 1.09 3.15 -9.25
C ASN A 109 1.74 1.77 -9.08
N GLY A 110 0.95 0.69 -9.18
CA GLY A 110 1.52 -0.66 -9.12
C GLY A 110 2.10 -1.01 -7.76
N ASN A 111 1.34 -0.80 -6.68
CA ASN A 111 1.73 -1.08 -5.30
C ASN A 111 2.77 -0.12 -4.71
N LEU A 112 3.07 0.97 -5.41
CA LEU A 112 3.92 2.03 -4.85
C LEU A 112 3.05 3.13 -4.26
N ILE A 113 3.43 3.59 -3.09
CA ILE A 113 2.81 4.76 -2.47
C ILE A 113 3.73 5.94 -2.73
N GLY A 114 3.19 6.97 -3.36
CA GLY A 114 3.98 8.11 -3.78
C GLY A 114 4.66 7.87 -5.13
N GLY A 115 5.78 8.51 -5.31
CA GLY A 115 6.51 8.46 -6.58
C GLY A 115 5.99 9.48 -7.59
N GLY A 116 6.28 9.22 -8.82
CA GLY A 116 5.95 10.16 -9.87
C GLY A 116 6.98 11.29 -9.97
N ILE A 117 6.77 12.12 -10.94
CA ILE A 117 7.68 13.24 -11.23
C ILE A 117 7.18 14.45 -10.48
N SER A 118 8.07 15.09 -9.70
CA SER A 118 7.73 16.36 -9.08
C SER A 118 7.51 17.42 -10.17
N ALA A 119 6.63 18.37 -9.88
CA ALA A 119 6.40 19.44 -10.83
C ALA A 119 7.74 20.09 -11.21
N PRO A 120 8.02 20.22 -12.50
CA PRO A 120 9.25 20.92 -12.89
C PRO A 120 9.18 22.36 -12.38
N ALA A 121 10.33 22.91 -12.09
CA ALA A 121 10.41 24.33 -11.86
C ALA A 121 9.81 25.05 -13.07
N GLU A 122 9.18 26.20 -12.84
CA GLU A 122 8.60 26.95 -13.93
C GLU A 122 9.61 27.17 -15.06
N TRP A 123 9.11 27.10 -16.27
CA TRP A 123 9.93 27.43 -17.42
C TRP A 123 10.49 28.83 -17.24
N VAL A 124 11.81 28.93 -17.26
CA VAL A 124 12.44 30.20 -17.09
C VAL A 124 12.43 30.93 -18.42
N LYS A 125 11.87 32.12 -18.43
CA LYS A 125 12.01 33.01 -19.56
C LYS A 125 13.46 33.40 -19.69
N MET A 126 14.11 32.89 -20.70
CA MET A 126 15.45 33.30 -21.01
C MET A 126 15.43 34.69 -21.64
N PRO A 127 16.37 35.58 -21.23
CA PRO A 127 16.59 36.76 -22.04
C PRO A 127 16.90 36.29 -23.45
N HIS A 128 16.05 36.64 -24.37
CA HIS A 128 16.27 36.25 -25.72
C HIS A 128 17.27 37.21 -26.36
N TYR A 129 18.16 36.63 -27.12
CA TYR A 129 18.97 37.47 -27.96
C TYR A 129 18.09 37.94 -29.10
N GLN A 130 17.86 39.22 -29.15
CA GLN A 130 17.28 39.77 -30.36
C GLN A 130 18.19 39.42 -31.50
N ASN A 131 17.64 38.74 -32.46
CA ASN A 131 18.33 38.57 -33.71
C ASN A 131 18.30 39.93 -34.37
N LYS A 132 19.35 40.67 -34.19
CA LYS A 132 19.46 42.04 -34.72
C LYS A 132 19.27 42.11 -36.23
N ARG A 133 19.49 41.00 -36.91
CA ARG A 133 19.32 40.94 -38.38
C ARG A 133 17.85 40.96 -38.77
N LYS A 134 16.99 40.41 -37.94
CA LYS A 134 15.59 40.26 -38.26
C LYS A 134 14.65 41.07 -37.41
N GLY A 135 15.18 41.72 -36.41
CA GLY A 135 14.37 42.48 -35.46
C GLY A 135 13.35 41.63 -34.68
N ILE A 136 13.52 40.32 -34.71
CA ILE A 136 12.58 39.40 -34.09
C ILE A 136 13.16 39.02 -32.73
N ALA A 137 12.38 39.30 -31.71
CA ALA A 137 12.66 38.81 -30.38
C ALA A 137 12.08 37.41 -30.25
N THR A 138 12.95 36.43 -30.12
CA THR A 138 12.50 35.05 -29.82
C THR A 138 12.56 34.80 -28.34
N LEU A 139 11.42 34.59 -27.73
CA LEU A 139 11.34 34.19 -26.35
C LEU A 139 11.69 32.73 -26.28
N GLN A 140 12.81 32.42 -25.70
CA GLN A 140 13.12 31.03 -25.38
C GLN A 140 12.62 30.74 -23.98
N ILE A 141 11.80 29.72 -23.89
CA ILE A 141 11.34 29.19 -22.61
C ILE A 141 12.02 27.82 -22.48
N LYS A 142 12.83 27.68 -21.47
CA LYS A 142 13.44 26.38 -21.15
C LYS A 142 13.11 25.98 -19.73
N PRO A 143 13.17 24.69 -19.41
CA PRO A 143 13.02 24.27 -18.02
C PRO A 143 14.04 25.04 -17.17
N GLY A 144 13.62 25.50 -16.02
CA GLY A 144 14.53 26.06 -15.06
C GLY A 144 15.68 25.09 -14.81
N GLU A 145 16.87 25.60 -14.63
CA GLU A 145 18.04 24.76 -14.34
C GLU A 145 17.83 23.93 -13.09
N LYS A 146 17.02 24.45 -12.17
CA LYS A 146 16.70 23.76 -10.93
C LYS A 146 15.30 23.17 -11.07
N ARG A 147 15.25 21.87 -11.29
CA ARG A 147 13.98 21.15 -11.11
C ARG A 147 13.62 21.22 -9.63
N LYS A 148 12.31 21.22 -9.39
CA LYS A 148 11.82 21.16 -8.03
C LYS A 148 12.30 19.87 -7.37
N MET A 149 12.78 19.97 -6.14
CA MET A 149 13.10 18.79 -5.34
C MET A 149 11.84 17.98 -5.13
N GLY A 150 11.94 16.67 -5.25
CA GLY A 150 10.84 15.78 -4.96
C GLY A 150 10.42 15.89 -3.50
N GLU A 151 9.16 15.57 -3.25
CA GLU A 151 8.57 15.65 -1.92
C GLU A 151 8.53 14.25 -1.28
N HIS A 152 8.62 14.23 0.04
CA HIS A 152 8.35 13.02 0.80
C HIS A 152 6.88 12.65 0.68
N THR A 153 6.60 11.37 0.81
CA THR A 153 5.23 10.88 0.78
C THR A 153 4.88 10.28 2.14
N SER A 154 3.61 10.36 2.50
CA SER A 154 3.15 9.84 3.79
C SER A 154 1.74 9.27 3.68
N LEU A 155 1.47 8.33 4.57
CA LEU A 155 0.13 7.79 4.81
C LEU A 155 -0.27 8.18 6.22
N GLN A 156 -1.34 8.94 6.34
CA GLN A 156 -1.85 9.37 7.64
C GLN A 156 -2.57 8.23 8.35
N SER A 157 -2.58 8.27 9.67
CA SER A 157 -3.39 7.35 10.46
C SER A 157 -4.87 7.54 10.14
N GLY A 158 -5.60 6.44 10.06
CA GLY A 158 -7.03 6.46 9.74
C GLY A 158 -7.35 6.52 8.26
N LEU A 159 -6.35 6.44 7.40
CA LEU A 159 -6.55 6.46 5.95
C LEU A 159 -7.07 5.10 5.48
N ASP A 160 -8.09 5.12 4.61
CA ASP A 160 -8.62 3.92 3.98
C ASP A 160 -7.67 3.43 2.90
N LEU A 161 -7.29 2.16 2.98
CA LEU A 161 -6.39 1.52 2.04
C LEU A 161 -6.92 0.14 1.67
N ILE A 162 -6.30 -0.47 0.68
CA ILE A 162 -6.66 -1.80 0.22
C ILE A 162 -5.40 -2.67 0.18
N ILE A 163 -5.51 -3.87 0.77
CA ILE A 163 -4.51 -4.91 0.63
C ILE A 163 -4.93 -5.80 -0.53
N VAL A 164 -4.00 -6.10 -1.43
CA VAL A 164 -4.21 -7.08 -2.50
C VAL A 164 -3.38 -8.31 -2.19
N LEU A 165 -4.03 -9.46 -2.15
CA LEU A 165 -3.33 -10.73 -1.99
C LEU A 165 -2.54 -11.04 -3.25
N THR A 166 -1.27 -11.35 -3.10
CA THR A 166 -0.41 -11.73 -4.23
C THR A 166 -0.29 -13.23 -4.37
N GLU A 167 -0.61 -13.98 -3.32
CA GLU A 167 -0.69 -15.43 -3.33
C GLU A 167 -1.97 -15.86 -2.64
N PRO A 168 -2.51 -17.06 -2.97
CA PRO A 168 -3.67 -17.55 -2.25
C PRO A 168 -3.40 -17.66 -0.75
N LEU A 169 -4.42 -17.31 0.03
CA LEU A 169 -4.37 -17.38 1.48
C LEU A 169 -5.23 -18.56 1.93
N GLU A 170 -4.64 -19.52 2.64
CA GLU A 170 -5.39 -20.63 3.22
C GLU A 170 -5.84 -20.26 4.63
N VAL A 171 -7.14 -20.15 4.82
CA VAL A 171 -7.74 -19.86 6.12
C VAL A 171 -8.17 -21.15 6.76
N THR A 172 -7.45 -21.56 7.80
CA THR A 172 -7.72 -22.80 8.53
C THR A 172 -8.40 -22.57 9.87
N HIS A 173 -8.43 -21.32 10.30
CA HIS A 173 -9.02 -20.93 11.59
C HIS A 173 -10.13 -19.93 11.34
N ILE A 174 -11.32 -20.26 11.80
CA ILE A 174 -12.50 -19.40 11.67
C ILE A 174 -12.86 -18.87 13.05
N LEU A 175 -13.03 -17.56 13.13
CA LEU A 175 -13.51 -16.95 14.35
C LEU A 175 -14.99 -17.29 14.53
N THR A 176 -15.30 -17.97 15.62
CA THR A 176 -16.67 -18.30 15.99
C THR A 176 -17.11 -17.43 17.15
N ASN A 177 -18.26 -16.81 17.00
CA ASN A 177 -18.88 -16.05 18.08
C ASN A 177 -19.79 -16.94 18.91
#